data_c3012ddbf52fa150bdcfa49d279c3db5
#
_entry.id   c3012ddbf52fa150bdcfa49d279c3db5
#
_cell.length_a   1.000
_cell.length_b   1.000
_cell.length_c   1.000
_cell.angle_alpha   90.00
_cell.angle_beta   90.00
_cell.angle_gamma   90.00
#
_symmetry.space_group_name_H-M   'P 1'
#
loop_
_entity.id
_entity.type
_entity.pdbx_description
1 polymer ?
#
loop_
_entity_poly.entity_id
_entity_poly.type
_entity_poly.pdbx_seq_one_letter_code
_entity_poly.pdbx_strand_id
1 'polypeptide(L)'
;DTGPFFHNNAIETIEGAVAFFNGAAFNSSPSGQAVGGIILDGTQVVEIAAFLRVINTLENIRQSIDLLEPVARKTVSTVDQIKRWIGQAAQETQDSIQVLSGGGLHPQAVRYLEEALKQIQKAEHGILFRGKQALEAIKQLEKARAELLEIS
;
A
#
# COMPACT_ATOMS: atom_id res chain seq x y z
N ASP A 1 1.35 2.53 5.56
CA ASP A 1 2.04 2.26 6.83
C ASP A 1 1.90 3.42 7.78
N THR A 2 0.67 3.73 8.12
CA THR A 2 0.35 4.84 9.01
C THR A 2 0.22 4.31 10.42
N GLY A 3 1.30 4.43 11.21
CA GLY A 3 1.20 4.36 12.67
C GLY A 3 0.33 5.51 13.21
N PRO A 4 0.00 5.51 14.48
CA PRO A 4 0.42 4.54 15.48
C PRO A 4 -0.38 3.23 15.45
N PHE A 5 0.29 2.13 15.81
CA PHE A 5 -0.30 0.79 15.85
C PHE A 5 -0.91 0.48 17.22
N PHE A 6 -1.82 -0.53 17.23
CA PHE A 6 -2.66 -0.93 18.36
C PHE A 6 -3.68 0.14 18.77
N HIS A 7 -4.72 -0.31 19.47
CA HIS A 7 -5.83 0.54 19.89
C HIS A 7 -5.45 1.64 20.90
N ASN A 8 -4.28 1.52 21.56
CA ASN A 8 -3.75 2.48 22.50
C ASN A 8 -2.64 3.37 21.90
N ASN A 9 -2.40 3.30 20.59
CA ASN A 9 -1.39 4.08 19.88
C ASN A 9 0.04 3.96 20.48
N ALA A 10 0.36 2.80 21.06
CA ALA A 10 1.59 2.61 21.81
C ALA A 10 2.83 2.41 20.93
N ILE A 11 2.66 2.11 19.65
CA ILE A 11 3.76 1.74 18.74
C ILE A 11 3.66 2.54 17.45
N GLU A 12 4.74 3.25 17.11
CA GLU A 12 4.78 4.16 15.96
C GLU A 12 5.25 3.52 14.66
N THR A 13 5.98 2.39 14.73
CA THR A 13 6.60 1.73 13.57
C THR A 13 6.15 0.29 13.41
N ILE A 14 6.19 -0.21 12.19
CA ILE A 14 5.84 -1.61 11.90
C ILE A 14 6.85 -2.57 12.52
N GLU A 15 8.14 -2.22 12.54
CA GLU A 15 9.17 -3.00 13.23
C GLU A 15 8.87 -3.10 14.73
N GLY A 16 8.45 -1.99 15.34
CA GLY A 16 8.02 -1.98 16.73
C GLY A 16 6.81 -2.86 16.97
N ALA A 17 5.85 -2.87 16.03
CA ALA A 17 4.69 -3.75 16.10
C ALA A 17 5.07 -5.24 15.99
N VAL A 18 5.98 -5.59 15.09
CA VAL A 18 6.52 -6.96 14.97
C VAL A 18 7.32 -7.32 16.24
N ALA A 19 8.18 -6.43 16.71
CA ALA A 19 8.99 -6.65 17.91
C ALA A 19 8.14 -6.82 19.19
N PHE A 20 6.96 -6.21 19.26
CA PHE A 20 6.03 -6.42 20.37
C PHE A 20 5.64 -7.89 20.54
N PHE A 21 5.36 -8.60 19.43
CA PHE A 21 5.03 -10.03 19.46
C PHE A 21 6.21 -10.92 19.87
N ASN A 22 7.45 -10.44 19.68
CA ASN A 22 8.67 -11.09 20.16
C ASN A 22 8.93 -10.84 21.66
N GLY A 23 8.25 -9.88 22.28
CA GLY A 23 8.47 -9.45 23.64
C GLY A 23 7.91 -10.39 24.70
N ALA A 24 8.50 -10.32 25.91
CA ALA A 24 8.06 -11.11 27.06
C ALA A 24 6.59 -10.86 27.43
N ALA A 25 6.11 -9.64 27.29
CA ALA A 25 4.72 -9.27 27.59
C ALA A 25 3.71 -10.06 26.74
N PHE A 26 3.97 -10.21 25.42
CA PHE A 26 3.13 -11.04 24.56
C PHE A 26 3.34 -12.53 24.86
N ASN A 27 4.58 -13.00 24.94
CA ASN A 27 4.90 -14.42 25.07
C ASN A 27 4.43 -15.03 26.41
N SER A 28 4.31 -14.21 27.47
CA SER A 28 3.73 -14.65 28.75
C SER A 28 2.20 -14.55 28.81
N SER A 29 1.56 -13.92 27.81
CA SER A 29 0.11 -13.81 27.75
C SER A 29 -0.55 -15.15 27.37
N PRO A 30 -1.84 -15.36 27.65
CA PRO A 30 -2.57 -16.55 27.20
C PRO A 30 -2.49 -16.77 25.68
N SER A 31 -2.56 -15.69 24.89
CA SER A 31 -2.44 -15.75 23.42
C SER A 31 -1.05 -16.15 22.98
N GLY A 32 0.00 -15.59 23.57
CA GLY A 32 1.38 -15.96 23.27
C GLY A 32 1.68 -17.43 23.61
N GLN A 33 1.20 -17.89 24.76
CA GLN A 33 1.33 -19.29 25.16
C GLN A 33 0.57 -20.24 24.23
N ALA A 34 -0.64 -19.86 23.78
CA ALA A 34 -1.45 -20.66 22.87
C ALA A 34 -0.78 -20.89 21.48
N VAL A 35 0.06 -19.96 21.02
CA VAL A 35 0.82 -20.11 19.76
C VAL A 35 2.22 -20.69 19.97
N GLY A 36 2.59 -21.05 21.20
CA GLY A 36 3.91 -21.62 21.52
C GLY A 36 5.01 -20.59 21.69
N GLY A 37 4.66 -19.31 21.79
CA GLY A 37 5.59 -18.17 21.83
C GLY A 37 6.11 -17.78 20.45
N ILE A 38 6.57 -16.54 20.35
CA ILE A 38 7.22 -15.99 19.15
C ILE A 38 8.61 -15.53 19.57
N ILE A 39 9.65 -16.11 18.97
CA ILE A 39 11.06 -15.74 19.19
C ILE A 39 11.67 -15.40 17.84
N LEU A 40 11.96 -14.12 17.63
CA LEU A 40 12.53 -13.57 16.42
C LEU A 40 13.88 -12.93 16.72
N ASP A 41 14.85 -13.10 15.84
CA ASP A 41 16.05 -12.26 15.87
C ASP A 41 15.81 -10.90 15.17
N GLY A 42 16.78 -9.99 15.26
CA GLY A 42 16.63 -8.65 14.68
C GLY A 42 16.46 -8.65 13.17
N THR A 43 17.06 -9.60 12.46
CA THR A 43 16.93 -9.75 11.00
C THR A 43 15.51 -10.18 10.64
N GLN A 44 14.96 -11.17 11.33
CA GLN A 44 13.60 -11.64 11.12
C GLN A 44 12.55 -10.56 11.38
N VAL A 45 12.76 -9.71 12.38
CA VAL A 45 11.87 -8.55 12.63
C VAL A 45 11.85 -7.61 11.42
N VAL A 46 13.02 -7.29 10.86
CA VAL A 46 13.12 -6.41 9.68
C VAL A 46 12.51 -7.05 8.44
N GLU A 47 12.76 -8.34 8.20
CA GLU A 47 12.21 -9.09 7.06
C GLU A 47 10.68 -9.18 7.12
N ILE A 48 10.11 -9.47 8.29
CA ILE A 48 8.66 -9.49 8.48
C ILE A 48 8.06 -8.09 8.27
N ALA A 49 8.71 -7.04 8.78
CA ALA A 49 8.26 -5.68 8.56
C ALA A 49 8.29 -5.30 7.07
N ALA A 50 9.33 -5.69 6.34
CA ALA A 50 9.43 -5.51 4.89
C ALA A 50 8.30 -6.26 4.15
N PHE A 51 8.05 -7.50 4.50
CA PHE A 51 6.96 -8.30 3.94
C PHE A 51 5.58 -7.65 4.19
N LEU A 52 5.32 -7.17 5.40
CA LEU A 52 4.07 -6.49 5.72
C LEU A 52 3.89 -5.19 4.93
N ARG A 53 4.97 -4.45 4.64
CA ARG A 53 4.94 -3.28 3.76
C ARG A 53 4.55 -3.64 2.33
N VAL A 54 5.08 -4.74 1.80
CA VAL A 54 4.70 -5.23 0.47
C VAL A 54 3.21 -5.61 0.43
N ILE A 55 2.71 -6.33 1.43
CA ILE A 55 1.28 -6.69 1.54
C ILE A 55 0.39 -5.44 1.56
N ASN A 56 0.76 -4.44 2.37
CA ASN A 56 0.02 -3.18 2.43
C ASN A 56 0.02 -2.45 1.07
N THR A 57 1.17 -2.41 0.41
CA THR A 57 1.28 -1.81 -0.93
C THR A 57 0.42 -2.54 -1.96
N LEU A 58 0.39 -3.87 -1.95
CA LEU A 58 -0.47 -4.66 -2.85
C LEU A 58 -1.96 -4.34 -2.65
N GLU A 59 -2.38 -4.15 -1.40
CA GLU A 59 -3.77 -3.76 -1.09
C GLU A 59 -4.08 -2.34 -1.57
N ASN A 60 -3.19 -1.38 -1.35
CA ASN A 60 -3.36 0.00 -1.83
C ASN A 60 -3.42 0.04 -3.37
N ILE A 61 -2.58 -0.75 -4.06
CA ILE A 61 -2.64 -0.89 -5.53
C ILE A 61 -4.00 -1.43 -5.97
N ARG A 62 -4.49 -2.48 -5.31
CA ARG A 62 -5.81 -3.06 -5.59
C ARG A 62 -6.91 -2.01 -5.44
N GLN A 63 -6.92 -1.28 -4.33
CA GLN A 63 -7.91 -0.22 -4.09
C GLN A 63 -7.83 0.90 -5.12
N SER A 64 -6.61 1.34 -5.50
CA SER A 64 -6.42 2.34 -6.55
C SER A 64 -7.00 1.88 -7.89
N ILE A 65 -6.80 0.62 -8.27
CA ILE A 65 -7.35 0.05 -9.51
C ILE A 65 -8.88 0.02 -9.44
N ASP A 66 -9.46 -0.47 -8.34
CA ASP A 66 -10.91 -0.56 -8.14
C ASP A 66 -11.59 0.82 -8.25
N LEU A 67 -10.94 1.88 -7.75
CA LEU A 67 -11.41 3.25 -7.85
C LEU A 67 -11.31 3.83 -9.27
N LEU A 68 -10.26 3.47 -10.00
CA LEU A 68 -9.98 4.01 -11.35
C LEU A 68 -10.74 3.27 -12.46
N GLU A 69 -11.05 1.98 -12.30
CA GLU A 69 -11.75 1.20 -13.33
C GLU A 69 -13.08 1.81 -13.80
N PRO A 70 -14.00 2.22 -12.92
CA PRO A 70 -15.25 2.85 -13.35
C PRO A 70 -15.03 4.19 -14.06
N VAL A 71 -13.97 4.93 -13.71
CA VAL A 71 -13.58 6.17 -14.38
C VAL A 71 -13.06 5.87 -15.80
N ALA A 72 -12.22 4.84 -15.94
CA ALA A 72 -11.69 4.40 -17.22
C ALA A 72 -12.79 3.88 -18.16
N ARG A 73 -13.75 3.13 -17.62
CA ARG A 73 -14.90 2.57 -18.36
C ARG A 73 -16.03 3.58 -18.59
N LYS A 74 -15.93 4.80 -18.04
CA LYS A 74 -16.97 5.85 -18.14
C LYS A 74 -18.35 5.39 -17.61
N THR A 75 -18.35 4.55 -16.60
CA THR A 75 -19.59 4.05 -15.96
C THR A 75 -20.06 4.92 -14.80
N VAL A 76 -19.29 5.93 -14.43
CA VAL A 76 -19.61 6.87 -13.34
C VAL A 76 -20.46 8.01 -13.86
N SER A 77 -21.53 8.33 -13.17
CA SER A 77 -22.53 9.29 -13.61
C SER A 77 -22.33 10.72 -13.11
N THR A 78 -21.57 10.93 -12.02
CA THR A 78 -21.40 12.27 -11.44
C THR A 78 -19.96 12.72 -11.39
N VAL A 79 -19.72 14.01 -11.66
CA VAL A 79 -18.39 14.62 -11.65
C VAL A 79 -17.77 14.57 -10.25
N ASP A 80 -18.58 14.79 -9.21
CA ASP A 80 -18.09 14.80 -7.83
C ASP A 80 -17.64 13.41 -7.36
N GLN A 81 -18.32 12.37 -7.79
CA GLN A 81 -17.93 11.00 -7.51
C GLN A 81 -16.61 10.63 -8.22
N ILE A 82 -16.47 11.04 -9.49
CA ILE A 82 -15.23 10.88 -10.24
C ILE A 82 -14.05 11.56 -9.53
N LYS A 83 -14.23 12.82 -9.11
CA LYS A 83 -13.17 13.56 -8.41
C LYS A 83 -12.76 12.87 -7.10
N ARG A 84 -13.73 12.43 -6.30
CA ARG A 84 -13.44 11.70 -5.05
C ARG A 84 -12.66 10.43 -5.31
N TRP A 85 -13.05 9.62 -6.28
CA TRP A 85 -12.38 8.36 -6.58
C TRP A 85 -10.97 8.56 -7.11
N ILE A 86 -10.77 9.55 -7.99
CA ILE A 86 -9.42 9.90 -8.49
C ILE A 86 -8.55 10.40 -7.33
N GLY A 87 -9.08 11.26 -6.44
CA GLY A 87 -8.35 11.76 -5.28
C GLY A 87 -7.97 10.64 -4.29
N GLN A 88 -8.88 9.71 -4.02
CA GLN A 88 -8.58 8.53 -3.20
C GLN A 88 -7.53 7.62 -3.84
N ALA A 89 -7.65 7.32 -5.14
CA ALA A 89 -6.65 6.53 -5.85
C ALA A 89 -5.27 7.20 -5.85
N ALA A 90 -5.21 8.54 -5.94
CA ALA A 90 -3.96 9.28 -5.82
C ALA A 90 -3.33 9.11 -4.44
N GLN A 91 -4.14 9.16 -3.39
CA GLN A 91 -3.66 8.99 -2.02
C GLN A 91 -3.14 7.58 -1.75
N GLU A 92 -3.89 6.53 -2.11
CA GLU A 92 -3.44 5.13 -1.97
C GLU A 92 -2.13 4.86 -2.75
N THR A 93 -2.02 5.44 -3.96
CA THR A 93 -0.79 5.32 -4.76
C THR A 93 0.37 6.07 -4.12
N GLN A 94 0.14 7.27 -3.57
CA GLN A 94 1.16 8.05 -2.86
C GLN A 94 1.64 7.34 -1.59
N ASP A 95 0.73 6.76 -0.82
CA ASP A 95 1.05 5.99 0.39
C ASP A 95 1.89 4.76 0.04
N SER A 96 1.58 4.08 -1.06
CA SER A 96 2.37 2.97 -1.60
C SER A 96 3.82 3.38 -1.92
N ILE A 97 4.01 4.53 -2.56
CA ILE A 97 5.33 5.09 -2.87
C ILE A 97 6.10 5.35 -1.56
N GLN A 98 5.47 5.98 -0.58
CA GLN A 98 6.11 6.30 0.70
C GLN A 98 6.52 5.04 1.47
N VAL A 99 5.65 4.04 1.53
CA VAL A 99 5.89 2.77 2.22
C VAL A 99 7.08 2.03 1.63
N LEU A 100 7.14 1.87 0.30
CA LEU A 100 8.25 1.17 -0.36
C LEU A 100 9.54 1.97 -0.32
N SER A 101 9.48 3.28 -0.60
CA SER A 101 10.67 4.15 -0.59
C SER A 101 11.26 4.28 0.80
N GLY A 102 10.43 4.43 1.84
CA GLY A 102 10.87 4.50 3.23
C GLY A 102 11.57 3.23 3.71
N GLY A 103 11.18 2.07 3.18
CA GLY A 103 11.82 0.78 3.43
C GLY A 103 12.99 0.45 2.48
N GLY A 104 13.26 1.26 1.46
CA GLY A 104 14.22 0.95 0.40
C GLY A 104 13.84 -0.28 -0.43
N LEU A 105 12.53 -0.61 -0.51
CA LEU A 105 12.01 -1.83 -1.08
C LEU A 105 11.60 -1.62 -2.55
N HIS A 106 11.83 -2.61 -3.40
CA HIS A 106 11.31 -2.71 -4.78
C HIS A 106 11.40 -1.40 -5.59
N PRO A 107 12.59 -0.84 -5.86
CA PRO A 107 12.73 0.47 -6.50
C PRO A 107 12.09 0.54 -7.90
N GLN A 108 11.96 -0.59 -8.59
CA GLN A 108 11.28 -0.63 -9.89
C GLN A 108 9.76 -0.51 -9.74
N ALA A 109 9.17 -1.14 -8.72
CA ALA A 109 7.75 -0.96 -8.40
C ALA A 109 7.45 0.51 -8.03
N VAL A 110 8.34 1.16 -7.27
CA VAL A 110 8.24 2.59 -6.95
C VAL A 110 8.16 3.45 -8.22
N ARG A 111 9.00 3.19 -9.22
CA ARG A 111 8.96 3.93 -10.50
C ARG A 111 7.62 3.75 -11.24
N TYR A 112 7.07 2.55 -11.25
CA TYR A 112 5.75 2.32 -11.84
C TYR A 112 4.64 3.04 -11.07
N LEU A 113 4.71 3.07 -9.74
CA LEU A 113 3.76 3.81 -8.89
C LEU A 113 3.85 5.33 -9.12
N GLU A 114 5.07 5.88 -9.23
CA GLU A 114 5.28 7.29 -9.55
C GLU A 114 4.68 7.67 -10.92
N GLU A 115 4.85 6.81 -11.93
CA GLU A 115 4.24 7.04 -13.24
C GLU A 115 2.72 6.89 -13.19
N ALA A 116 2.19 5.93 -12.42
CA ALA A 116 0.75 5.81 -12.17
C ALA A 116 0.20 7.09 -11.52
N LEU A 117 0.85 7.61 -10.50
CA LEU A 117 0.45 8.84 -9.82
C LEU A 117 0.38 10.04 -10.77
N LYS A 118 1.36 10.19 -11.66
CA LYS A 118 1.34 11.23 -12.71
C LYS A 118 0.12 11.12 -13.62
N GLN A 119 -0.25 9.89 -14.01
CA GLN A 119 -1.43 9.68 -14.85
C GLN A 119 -2.73 9.95 -14.08
N ILE A 120 -2.81 9.60 -12.80
CA ILE A 120 -3.94 9.90 -11.91
C ILE A 120 -4.12 11.42 -11.79
N GLN A 121 -3.04 12.17 -11.56
CA GLN A 121 -3.07 13.63 -11.49
C GLN A 121 -3.52 14.27 -12.81
N LYS A 122 -3.09 13.75 -13.95
CA LYS A 122 -3.60 14.19 -15.26
C LYS A 122 -5.09 13.89 -15.43
N ALA A 123 -5.58 12.76 -14.91
CA ALA A 123 -7.00 12.42 -14.94
C ALA A 123 -7.83 13.36 -14.04
N GLU A 124 -7.27 13.84 -12.95
CA GLU A 124 -7.92 14.79 -12.05
C GLU A 124 -8.20 16.14 -12.74
N HIS A 125 -7.19 16.67 -13.44
CA HIS A 125 -7.27 17.98 -14.08
C HIS A 125 -7.83 17.96 -15.51
N GLY A 126 -7.75 16.82 -16.21
CA GLY A 126 -8.14 16.69 -17.62
C GLY A 126 -9.56 16.15 -17.81
N ILE A 127 -10.50 16.98 -18.31
CA ILE A 127 -11.89 16.56 -18.53
C ILE A 127 -12.01 15.65 -19.76
N LEU A 128 -11.34 15.99 -20.88
CA LEU A 128 -11.51 15.33 -22.18
C LEU A 128 -10.87 13.94 -22.26
N PHE A 129 -9.76 13.71 -21.58
CA PHE A 129 -8.98 12.47 -21.67
C PHE A 129 -8.94 11.67 -20.37
N ARG A 130 -9.76 12.02 -19.40
CA ARG A 130 -9.79 11.44 -18.06
C ARG A 130 -9.81 9.90 -18.07
N GLY A 131 -10.73 9.31 -18.82
CA GLY A 131 -10.81 7.85 -18.93
C GLY A 131 -9.57 7.18 -19.52
N LYS A 132 -8.93 7.83 -20.51
CA LYS A 132 -7.67 7.34 -21.08
C LYS A 132 -6.53 7.39 -20.06
N GLN A 133 -6.46 8.46 -19.30
CA GLN A 133 -5.43 8.63 -18.27
C GLN A 133 -5.64 7.70 -17.09
N ALA A 134 -6.89 7.47 -16.66
CA ALA A 134 -7.22 6.45 -15.67
C ALA A 134 -6.79 5.05 -16.14
N LEU A 135 -7.06 4.70 -17.39
CA LEU A 135 -6.61 3.42 -17.96
C LEU A 135 -5.09 3.27 -17.99
N GLU A 136 -4.38 4.36 -18.32
CA GLU A 136 -2.91 4.33 -18.33
C GLU A 136 -2.34 4.21 -16.92
N ALA A 137 -2.96 4.86 -15.93
CA ALA A 137 -2.62 4.69 -14.53
C ALA A 137 -2.80 3.23 -14.07
N ILE A 138 -3.92 2.60 -14.40
CA ILE A 138 -4.19 1.19 -14.09
C ILE A 138 -3.08 0.29 -14.65
N LYS A 139 -2.64 0.51 -15.89
CA LYS A 139 -1.54 -0.28 -16.48
C LYS A 139 -0.22 -0.15 -15.70
N GLN A 140 0.08 1.04 -15.19
CA GLN A 140 1.30 1.22 -14.39
C GLN A 140 1.15 0.57 -13.00
N LEU A 141 -0.03 0.66 -12.37
CA LEU A 141 -0.35 -0.04 -11.12
C LEU A 141 -0.23 -1.56 -11.27
N GLU A 142 -0.71 -2.12 -12.37
CA GLU A 142 -0.56 -3.57 -12.67
C GLU A 142 0.91 -3.98 -12.86
N LYS A 143 1.74 -3.13 -13.48
CA LYS A 143 3.18 -3.38 -13.57
C LYS A 143 3.85 -3.35 -12.20
N ALA A 144 3.50 -2.36 -11.36
CA ALA A 144 4.00 -2.31 -9.98
C ALA A 144 3.60 -3.56 -9.20
N ARG A 145 2.35 -4.00 -9.34
CA ARG A 145 1.85 -5.23 -8.72
C ARG A 145 2.60 -6.46 -9.18
N ALA A 146 2.85 -6.60 -10.49
CA ALA A 146 3.59 -7.73 -11.03
C ALA A 146 5.03 -7.79 -10.47
N GLU A 147 5.72 -6.65 -10.43
CA GLU A 147 7.06 -6.51 -9.85
C GLU A 147 7.12 -6.93 -8.36
N LEU A 148 6.09 -6.60 -7.58
CA LEU A 148 5.99 -6.97 -6.17
C LEU A 148 5.71 -8.46 -5.95
N LEU A 149 5.16 -9.14 -6.94
CA LEU A 149 4.81 -10.57 -6.88
C LEU A 149 5.91 -11.46 -7.50
N GLU A 150 6.88 -10.90 -8.21
CA GLU A 150 8.03 -11.64 -8.70
C GLU A 150 8.94 -12.02 -7.52
N ILE A 151 9.01 -13.31 -7.24
CA ILE A 151 9.94 -13.88 -6.24
C ILE A 151 11.32 -13.87 -6.90
N SER A 152 12.22 -13.04 -6.40
CA SER A 152 13.63 -12.98 -6.80
C SER A 152 14.40 -14.17 -6.26
#